data_87799756f7ac7da98a97bf18115fcc16
#
_entry.id   87799756f7ac7da98a97bf18115fcc16
#
_cell.length_a   1.000
_cell.length_b   1.000
_cell.length_c   1.000
_cell.angle_alpha   90.00
_cell.angle_beta   90.00
_cell.angle_gamma   90.00
#
_symmetry.space_group_name_H-M   'P 1'
#
loop_
_entity.id
_entity.type
_entity.pdbx_description
1 polymer ?
#
loop_
_entity_poly.entity_id
_entity_poly.type
_entity_poly.pdbx_seq_one_letter_code
_entity_poly.pdbx_strand_id
1 'polypeptide(L)' 'MDLQSTTKVQGEVVTQIIHFINGEKRTFENILTNSIKQGQFTKLTTLDGRLIMINDKNVLCVEVFKQDE' A
#
# COMPACT_ATOMS: atom_id res chain seq x y z
N MET A 1 -1.30 19.44 16.34
CA MET A 1 -1.10 18.92 16.37
C MET A 1 -1.05 18.28 16.09
N ASP A 2 -1.10 18.29 15.97
CA ASP A 2 -0.92 17.62 15.80
C ASP A 2 -0.94 17.00 15.36
N LEU A 3 -0.86 17.17 15.07
CA LEU A 3 -0.75 16.48 14.69
C LEU A 3 -0.67 15.58 14.91
N GLN A 4 -0.59 15.26 15.35
CA GLN A 4 -0.53 14.29 15.85
C GLN A 4 -1.09 13.07 15.63
N SER A 5 -1.90 12.88 15.79
CA SER A 5 -2.62 11.71 15.37
C SER A 5 -2.29 11.33 13.97
N THR A 6 -2.12 12.29 13.19
CA THR A 6 -1.64 12.05 11.84
C THR A 6 -0.35 11.28 11.84
N THR A 7 0.47 11.61 12.78
CA THR A 7 1.74 10.95 12.90
C THR A 7 1.55 9.46 13.13
N LYS A 8 0.57 9.12 13.92
CA LYS A 8 0.34 7.72 14.21
C LYS A 8 -0.05 6.97 12.96
N VAL A 9 -0.90 7.57 12.15
CA VAL A 9 -1.28 6.94 10.92
C VAL A 9 -0.08 6.73 10.03
N GLN A 10 0.79 7.71 9.99
CA GLN A 10 1.97 7.60 9.15
C GLN A 10 2.90 6.51 9.61
N GLY A 11 2.86 6.18 10.88
CA GLY A 11 3.75 5.17 11.39
C GLY A 11 3.30 3.75 11.15
N GLU A 12 2.08 3.58 10.70
CA GLU A 12 1.57 2.24 10.52
C GLU A 12 2.03 1.66 9.20
N VAL A 13 2.33 0.38 9.24
CA VAL A 13 2.69 -0.36 8.04
C VAL A 13 1.80 -1.57 7.93
N VAL A 14 1.61 -2.01 6.71
CA VAL A 14 0.77 -3.15 6.43
C VAL A 14 1.45 -4.01 5.37
N THR A 15 0.98 -5.23 5.25
CA THR A 15 1.33 -6.10 4.14
C THR A 15 0.16 -6.09 3.17
N GLN A 16 0.45 -5.92 1.91
CA GLN A 16 -0.58 -5.95 0.88
C GLN A 16 -0.28 -7.06 -0.10
N ILE A 17 -1.31 -7.86 -0.39
CA ILE A 17 -1.22 -8.87 -1.42
C ILE A 17 -2.12 -8.40 -2.55
N ILE A 18 -1.53 -8.14 -3.70
CA ILE A 18 -2.26 -7.62 -4.84
C ILE A 18 -2.47 -8.75 -5.83
N HIS A 19 -3.73 -8.98 -6.16
CA HIS A 19 -4.11 -10.02 -7.11
C HIS A 19 -4.40 -9.35 -8.44
N PHE A 20 -3.79 -9.84 -9.48
CA PHE A 20 -3.92 -9.28 -10.80
C PHE A 20 -4.89 -10.09 -11.64
N ILE A 21 -5.47 -9.43 -12.63
CA ILE A 21 -6.50 -10.07 -13.46
C ILE A 21 -5.95 -11.22 -14.28
N ASN A 22 -4.63 -11.28 -14.46
CA ASN A 22 -4.02 -12.38 -15.19
C ASN A 22 -3.73 -13.60 -14.33
N GLY A 23 -4.16 -13.56 -13.06
CA GLY A 23 -3.97 -14.69 -12.16
C GLY A 23 -2.75 -14.62 -11.30
N GLU A 24 -1.88 -13.65 -11.53
CA GLU A 24 -0.69 -13.50 -10.70
C GLU A 24 -1.01 -12.73 -9.44
N LYS A 25 -0.13 -12.88 -8.46
CA LYS A 25 -0.24 -12.07 -7.25
C LYS A 25 1.16 -11.69 -6.77
N ARG A 26 1.22 -10.56 -6.09
CA ARG A 26 2.45 -10.05 -5.52
C ARG A 26 2.19 -9.63 -4.08
N THR A 27 3.15 -9.95 -3.23
CA THR A 27 3.08 -9.58 -1.82
C THR A 27 4.07 -8.48 -1.56
N PHE A 28 3.58 -7.39 -0.99
CA PHE A 28 4.42 -6.25 -0.62
C PHE A 28 4.32 -6.06 0.88
N GLU A 29 5.47 -6.10 1.56
CA GLU A 29 5.53 -5.91 2.99
C GLU A 29 6.04 -4.51 3.31
N ASN A 30 5.74 -4.06 4.51
CA ASN A 30 6.22 -2.77 5.02
C ASN A 30 5.71 -1.62 4.17
N ILE A 31 4.42 -1.66 3.84
CA ILE A 31 3.78 -0.62 3.05
C ILE A 31 3.12 0.36 4.01
N LEU A 32 3.40 1.63 3.84
CA LEU A 32 2.73 2.66 4.61
C LEU A 32 1.27 2.72 4.24
N THR A 33 0.43 2.99 5.22
CA THR A 33 -1.01 2.86 5.03
C THR A 33 -1.59 3.90 4.09
N ASN A 34 -0.94 5.04 3.94
CA ASN A 34 -1.49 6.07 3.06
C ASN A 34 -1.01 5.82 1.64
N SER A 35 -1.95 5.61 0.76
CA SER A 35 -1.65 5.45 -0.66
C SER A 35 -2.18 6.67 -1.40
N ILE A 36 -1.67 6.87 -2.59
CA ILE A 36 -2.03 8.01 -3.41
C ILE A 36 -2.56 7.51 -4.72
N LYS A 37 -3.73 8.00 -5.09
CA LYS A 37 -4.31 7.70 -6.39
C LYS A 37 -3.92 8.79 -7.36
N GLN A 38 -3.52 8.38 -8.55
CA GLN A 38 -3.19 9.33 -9.60
C GLN A 38 -3.61 8.73 -10.92
N GLY A 39 -4.76 9.18 -11.42
CA GLY A 39 -5.33 8.60 -12.61
C GLY A 39 -5.66 7.15 -12.36
N GLN A 40 -5.12 6.28 -13.19
CA GLN A 40 -5.37 4.85 -13.06
C GLN A 40 -4.27 4.14 -12.27
N PHE A 41 -3.41 4.90 -11.61
CA PHE A 41 -2.31 4.31 -10.84
C PHE A 41 -2.51 4.56 -9.36
N THR A 42 -2.15 3.57 -8.57
CA THR A 42 -2.05 3.70 -7.12
C THR A 42 -0.59 3.66 -6.75
N LYS A 43 -0.17 4.64 -5.96
CA LYS A 43 1.22 4.71 -5.51
C LYS A 43 1.30 4.24 -4.07
N LEU A 44 2.15 3.27 -3.85
CA LEU A 44 2.40 2.75 -2.50
C LEU A 44 3.82 3.14 -2.11
N THR A 45 3.97 3.55 -0.87
CA THR A 45 5.28 3.91 -0.35
C THR A 45 5.69 2.87 0.67
N THR A 46 6.89 2.34 0.52
CA THR A 46 7.42 1.40 1.49
C THR A 46 8.08 2.14 2.63
N LEU A 47 8.27 1.43 3.73
CA LEU A 47 8.88 2.02 4.92
C LEU A 47 10.31 2.49 4.63
N ASP A 48 11.01 1.79 3.73
CA ASP A 48 12.38 2.15 3.40
C ASP A 48 12.45 3.18 2.27
N GLY A 49 11.34 3.77 1.89
CA GLY A 49 11.36 4.90 0.98
C GLY A 49 11.15 4.58 -0.48
N ARG A 50 10.89 3.34 -0.83
CA ARG A 50 10.64 3.01 -2.23
C ARG A 50 9.21 3.36 -2.60
N LEU A 51 9.03 3.69 -3.86
CA LEU A 51 7.71 4.00 -4.39
C LEU A 51 7.31 2.89 -5.37
N ILE A 52 6.13 2.32 -5.13
CA ILE A 52 5.61 1.26 -5.98
C ILE A 52 4.36 1.79 -6.67
N MET A 53 4.34 1.70 -7.98
CA MET A 53 3.19 2.18 -8.75
C MET A 53 2.45 0.99 -9.33
N ILE A 54 1.15 0.94 -9.07
CA ILE A 54 0.30 -0.16 -9.50
C ILE A 54 -0.70 0.39 -10.50
N ASN A 55 -0.82 -0.29 -11.63
CA ASN A 55 -1.83 0.07 -12.62
C ASN A 55 -3.14 -0.58 -12.19
N ASP A 56 -4.09 0.25 -11.79
CA ASP A 56 -5.35 -0.24 -11.23
C ASP A 56 -6.14 -1.08 -12.21
N LYS A 57 -5.94 -0.87 -13.49
CA LYS A 57 -6.66 -1.65 -14.49
C LYS A 57 -6.32 -3.13 -14.43
N ASN A 58 -5.15 -3.45 -13.94
CA ASN A 58 -4.69 -4.84 -13.89
C ASN A 58 -4.98 -5.50 -12.57
N VAL A 59 -5.62 -4.80 -11.65
CA VAL A 59 -5.82 -5.30 -10.30
C VAL A 59 -7.21 -5.87 -10.17
N LEU A 60 -7.29 -7.11 -9.68
CA LEU A 60 -8.55 -7.74 -9.37
C LEU A 60 -9.02 -7.39 -7.97
N CYS A 61 -8.13 -7.54 -6.99
CA CYS A 61 -8.43 -7.19 -5.62
C CYS A 61 -7.13 -7.06 -4.85
N VAL A 62 -7.23 -6.45 -3.67
CA VAL A 62 -6.09 -6.24 -2.80
C VAL A 62 -6.48 -6.72 -1.41
N GLU A 63 -5.63 -7.53 -0.81
CA GLU A 63 -5.77 -7.94 0.57
C GLU A 63 -4.80 -7.17 1.42
N VAL A 64 -5.28 -6.61 2.51
CA VAL A 64 -4.47 -5.78 3.38
C VAL A 64 -4.43 -6.42 4.77
N PHE A 65 -3.23 -6.62 5.26
CA PHE A 65 -3.02 -7.23 6.57
C PHE A 65 -2.24 -6.28 7.44
N LYS A 66 -2.67 -6.11 8.67
CA LYS A 66 -1.89 -5.36 9.63
C LYS A 66 -0.64 -6.15 9.98
N GLN A 67 0.47 -5.44 10.10
CA GLN A 67 1.70 -6.06 10.56
C GLN A 67 1.80 -5.85 12.05
N ASP A 68 1.94 -6.95 12.78
CA ASP A 68 2.09 -6.89 14.22
C ASP A 68 3.56 -6.69 14.57
N GLU A 69 3.76 -5.99 15.67
CA GLU A 69 5.11 -5.74 16.15
C GLU A 69 5.72 -6.92 16.79
#